data_625601e55c4ddd6d3b22dd3f40a72f23
#
_entry.id   625601e55c4ddd6d3b22dd3f40a72f23
#
_cell.length_a   1.000
_cell.length_b   1.000
_cell.length_c   1.000
_cell.angle_alpha   90.00
_cell.angle_beta   90.00
_cell.angle_gamma   90.00
#
_symmetry.space_group_name_H-M   'P 1'
#
loop_
_entity.id
_entity.type
_entity.pdbx_description
1 polymer ?
#
loop_
_entity_poly.entity_id
_entity_poly.type
_entity_poly.pdbx_seq_one_letter_code
_entity_poly.pdbx_strand_id
1 'polypeptide(L)'
;MNTVGRAAVGFAGLVLWAGLMSSGLAQTPTQLSPPASAPTPPASKPAAKPAPSKPAATPSSKPAPTQATPAPANPGPGLDIAYGAFQRGHYATAFSIATQRVSEQKDVKAMALLGELYANGLGVERDDKKAAEWYGRAVERGDREAMFALAMLQLAGRDGGSNSEQGAKLLATAAKLGHASAAYNLGLLYLEGRMFPQDFGRAAELFRGAAQAGLPEAQYALATLYKEGRGVNKDLTEAVRLLAAASRADNTDAQVEYAIALFNGTGGAERNERLAATLLAKAARKGNPIAQNRLANILAVGRGVQANAVEAVKWHIIAKAGGVSDIPLDTFMQKQTPETRDAGEKAAKPWLDALKAQRESRS
;
A
#
# COMPACT_ATOMS: atom_id res chain seq x y z
N MET A 1 13.35 -24.70 -15.55
CA MET A 1 13.79 -24.04 -14.32
C MET A 1 12.65 -23.10 -13.91
N ASN A 2 11.89 -23.55 -12.95
CA ASN A 2 10.58 -23.01 -12.59
C ASN A 2 10.72 -21.89 -11.56
N THR A 3 10.34 -20.67 -11.94
CA THR A 3 10.04 -19.59 -10.99
C THR A 3 8.56 -19.68 -10.61
N VAL A 4 8.30 -20.30 -9.46
CA VAL A 4 6.98 -20.35 -8.85
C VAL A 4 6.62 -18.93 -8.38
N GLY A 5 5.66 -18.29 -9.09
CA GLY A 5 5.05 -17.05 -8.68
C GLY A 5 4.34 -17.24 -7.34
N ARG A 6 4.75 -16.51 -6.32
CA ARG A 6 4.01 -16.33 -5.07
C ARG A 6 2.71 -15.57 -5.40
N ALA A 7 1.63 -16.31 -5.57
CA ALA A 7 0.31 -15.73 -5.46
C ALA A 7 0.08 -15.37 -3.98
N ALA A 8 0.38 -14.14 -3.62
CA ALA A 8 -0.16 -13.55 -2.41
C ALA A 8 -1.67 -13.41 -2.65
N VAL A 9 -2.47 -14.31 -2.08
CA VAL A 9 -3.90 -14.09 -1.93
C VAL A 9 -4.04 -13.03 -0.83
N GLY A 10 -3.78 -11.78 -1.21
CA GLY A 10 -4.24 -10.66 -0.44
C GLY A 10 -5.75 -10.63 -0.58
N PHE A 11 -6.48 -10.57 0.54
CA PHE A 11 -7.80 -10.00 0.55
C PHE A 11 -7.70 -8.69 -0.25
N ALA A 12 -8.17 -8.72 -1.49
CA ALA A 12 -8.43 -7.51 -2.23
C ALA A 12 -9.55 -6.82 -1.44
N GLY A 13 -9.16 -6.00 -0.47
CA GLY A 13 -10.06 -5.02 0.08
C GLY A 13 -10.64 -4.33 -1.14
N LEU A 14 -11.93 -4.46 -1.34
CA LEU A 14 -12.67 -3.64 -2.28
C LEU A 14 -12.51 -2.22 -1.75
N VAL A 15 -11.41 -1.60 -2.17
CA VAL A 15 -11.18 -0.18 -1.98
C VAL A 15 -12.28 0.48 -2.81
N LEU A 16 -13.35 0.91 -2.16
CA LEU A 16 -14.31 1.89 -2.66
C LEU A 16 -13.59 3.24 -2.82
N TRP A 17 -12.53 3.24 -3.59
CA TRP A 17 -11.65 4.40 -3.80
C TRP A 17 -11.87 5.09 -5.15
N ALA A 18 -12.88 4.66 -5.91
CA ALA A 18 -13.14 5.21 -7.25
C ALA A 18 -13.88 6.57 -7.26
N GLY A 19 -14.10 7.21 -6.12
CA GLY A 19 -14.93 8.42 -6.07
C GLY A 19 -14.36 9.68 -5.45
N LEU A 20 -13.24 9.64 -4.74
CA LEU A 20 -12.79 10.80 -3.94
C LEU A 20 -11.68 11.66 -4.56
N MET A 21 -11.23 11.37 -5.77
CA MET A 21 -10.20 12.18 -6.46
C MET A 21 -10.73 13.02 -7.64
N SER A 22 -12.06 13.28 -7.72
CA SER A 22 -12.63 14.17 -8.75
C SER A 22 -13.00 15.56 -8.25
N SER A 23 -12.59 15.96 -7.06
CA SER A 23 -12.77 17.35 -6.61
C SER A 23 -11.43 18.05 -6.63
N GLY A 24 -11.19 18.76 -7.73
CA GLY A 24 -10.01 19.52 -8.07
C GLY A 24 -9.37 20.25 -6.89
N LEU A 25 -8.19 19.78 -6.55
CA LEU A 25 -7.10 20.67 -6.26
C LEU A 25 -6.01 20.29 -7.26
N ALA A 26 -5.98 21.04 -8.36
CA ALA A 26 -4.77 21.18 -9.15
C ALA A 26 -3.68 21.65 -8.17
N GLN A 27 -2.98 20.69 -7.58
CA GLN A 27 -1.72 21.00 -6.94
C GLN A 27 -0.80 21.42 -8.06
N THR A 28 -0.63 22.74 -8.21
CA THR A 28 0.49 23.31 -8.95
C THR A 28 1.72 22.51 -8.55
N PRO A 29 2.49 21.99 -9.52
CA PRO A 29 3.73 21.31 -9.21
C PRO A 29 4.57 22.29 -8.40
N THR A 30 4.84 21.97 -7.15
CA THR A 30 5.76 22.76 -6.33
C THR A 30 7.09 22.68 -7.08
N GLN A 31 7.41 23.75 -7.78
CA GLN A 31 8.70 23.89 -8.48
C GLN A 31 9.77 23.67 -7.44
N LEU A 32 10.60 22.65 -7.67
CA LEU A 32 11.84 22.46 -6.94
C LEU A 32 12.69 23.69 -7.20
N SER A 33 12.71 24.64 -6.28
CA SER A 33 13.55 25.83 -6.38
C SER A 33 15.01 25.41 -6.55
N PRO A 34 15.76 26.02 -7.48
CA PRO A 34 17.19 25.73 -7.61
C PRO A 34 17.88 26.12 -6.31
N PRO A 35 18.92 25.36 -5.86
CA PRO A 35 19.65 25.68 -4.66
C PRO A 35 20.38 27.01 -4.84
N ALA A 36 20.24 27.90 -3.85
CA ALA A 36 21.06 29.11 -3.76
C ALA A 36 22.54 28.70 -3.70
N SER A 37 23.33 29.35 -4.52
CA SER A 37 24.79 29.18 -4.62
C SER A 37 25.41 29.33 -3.23
N ALA A 38 26.01 28.27 -2.70
CA ALA A 38 26.79 28.32 -1.48
C ALA A 38 28.17 29.01 -1.77
N PRO A 39 28.67 29.84 -0.84
CA PRO A 39 29.97 30.46 -0.99
C PRO A 39 31.08 29.40 -0.86
N THR A 40 32.07 29.50 -1.73
CA THR A 40 33.30 28.70 -1.78
C THR A 40 34.11 28.86 -0.49
N PRO A 41 34.48 27.77 0.22
CA PRO A 41 35.46 27.87 1.30
C PRO A 41 36.91 27.92 0.74
N PRO A 42 37.84 28.58 1.44
CA PRO A 42 39.23 28.73 0.98
C PRO A 42 40.02 27.42 1.10
N ALA A 43 40.93 27.24 0.16
CA ALA A 43 41.82 26.08 0.06
C ALA A 43 42.69 25.90 1.30
N SER A 44 42.69 24.72 1.90
CA SER A 44 43.65 24.28 2.91
C SER A 44 44.56 23.18 2.35
N LYS A 45 45.85 23.33 2.70
CA LYS A 45 47.02 22.53 2.27
C LYS A 45 46.93 21.04 2.63
N PRO A 46 47.62 20.16 1.89
CA PRO A 46 47.57 18.71 2.12
C PRO A 46 48.44 18.28 3.32
N ALA A 47 47.86 17.46 4.19
CA ALA A 47 48.58 16.77 5.26
C ALA A 47 48.78 15.28 4.94
N ALA A 48 49.90 14.77 5.42
CA ALA A 48 50.55 13.52 5.05
C ALA A 48 49.75 12.24 5.37
N LYS A 49 50.02 11.19 4.56
CA LYS A 49 49.57 9.80 4.75
C LYS A 49 50.18 9.18 6.01
N PRO A 50 49.41 8.43 6.81
CA PRO A 50 49.97 7.38 7.66
C PRO A 50 49.89 6.00 6.99
N ALA A 51 50.86 5.15 7.33
CA ALA A 51 51.08 3.82 6.83
C ALA A 51 50.04 2.76 7.31
N PRO A 52 49.94 1.59 6.65
CA PRO A 52 48.88 0.61 6.94
C PRO A 52 49.18 -0.24 8.17
N SER A 53 48.23 -0.30 9.07
CA SER A 53 48.22 -1.24 10.20
C SER A 53 47.43 -2.51 9.84
N LYS A 54 47.98 -3.69 10.26
CA LYS A 54 47.45 -5.03 10.07
C LYS A 54 46.02 -5.21 10.60
N PRO A 55 45.21 -6.08 9.97
CA PRO A 55 43.87 -6.37 10.46
C PRO A 55 43.90 -7.31 11.65
N ALA A 56 43.27 -6.87 12.75
CA ALA A 56 42.92 -7.72 13.87
C ALA A 56 41.59 -8.47 13.55
N ALA A 57 41.58 -9.76 13.90
CA ALA A 57 40.42 -10.63 13.69
C ALA A 57 39.22 -10.14 14.50
N THR A 58 38.10 -9.94 13.80
CA THR A 58 36.79 -9.69 14.39
C THR A 58 36.12 -10.99 14.83
N PRO A 59 35.55 -11.07 16.05
CA PRO A 59 34.70 -12.18 16.41
C PRO A 59 33.37 -12.10 15.69
N SER A 60 32.97 -13.20 15.08
CA SER A 60 31.69 -13.43 14.43
C SER A 60 30.54 -13.15 15.40
N SER A 61 29.84 -12.03 15.23
CA SER A 61 28.57 -11.79 15.90
C SER A 61 27.45 -12.46 15.10
N LYS A 62 26.79 -13.47 15.69
CA LYS A 62 25.52 -14.02 15.23
C LYS A 62 24.52 -12.89 14.97
N PRO A 63 23.76 -12.94 13.87
CA PRO A 63 22.66 -12.00 13.69
C PRO A 63 21.61 -12.21 14.79
N ALA A 64 21.19 -11.10 15.40
CA ALA A 64 20.07 -11.09 16.33
C ALA A 64 18.80 -11.57 15.62
N PRO A 65 17.93 -12.33 16.30
CA PRO A 65 16.71 -12.81 15.70
C PRO A 65 15.81 -11.61 15.38
N THR A 66 15.46 -11.47 14.10
CA THR A 66 14.37 -10.62 13.61
C THR A 66 13.14 -10.92 14.46
N GLN A 67 12.60 -9.93 15.16
CA GLN A 67 11.34 -10.08 15.88
C GLN A 67 10.26 -10.41 14.83
N ALA A 68 9.85 -11.67 14.84
CA ALA A 68 8.70 -12.15 14.10
C ALA A 68 7.47 -11.39 14.62
N THR A 69 6.68 -10.84 13.69
CA THR A 69 5.28 -10.49 13.94
C THR A 69 4.63 -11.59 14.78
N PRO A 70 3.84 -11.27 15.83
CA PRO A 70 3.17 -12.30 16.59
C PRO A 70 2.33 -13.16 15.66
N ALA A 71 2.68 -14.43 15.58
CA ALA A 71 1.88 -15.42 14.88
C ALA A 71 0.46 -15.38 15.46
N PRO A 72 -0.59 -15.50 14.62
CA PRO A 72 -1.95 -15.61 15.12
C PRO A 72 -2.01 -16.77 16.13
N ALA A 73 -2.70 -16.53 17.24
CA ALA A 73 -2.84 -17.47 18.33
C ALA A 73 -3.11 -18.89 17.80
N ASN A 74 -2.32 -19.86 18.29
CA ASN A 74 -2.27 -21.24 17.84
C ASN A 74 -3.68 -21.81 17.59
N PRO A 75 -4.10 -21.98 16.34
CA PRO A 75 -5.38 -22.63 16.05
C PRO A 75 -5.25 -24.10 16.44
N GLY A 76 -6.30 -24.69 17.00
CA GLY A 76 -6.30 -26.11 17.38
C GLY A 76 -5.89 -27.03 16.21
N PRO A 77 -5.31 -28.21 16.50
CA PRO A 77 -4.55 -29.01 15.53
C PRO A 77 -5.28 -29.35 14.21
N GLY A 78 -6.61 -29.32 14.17
CA GLY A 78 -7.33 -29.58 12.94
C GLY A 78 -7.64 -28.36 12.09
N LEU A 79 -7.62 -27.13 12.64
CA LEU A 79 -7.78 -25.91 11.85
C LEU A 79 -6.53 -25.62 11.05
N ASP A 80 -5.35 -25.93 11.60
CA ASP A 80 -4.08 -25.83 10.87
C ASP A 80 -4.10 -26.64 9.57
N ILE A 81 -4.74 -27.80 9.57
CA ILE A 81 -4.81 -28.65 8.36
C ILE A 81 -5.71 -27.99 7.29
N ALA A 82 -6.89 -27.49 7.67
CA ALA A 82 -7.82 -26.84 6.73
C ALA A 82 -7.22 -25.53 6.19
N TYR A 83 -6.75 -24.66 7.09
CA TYR A 83 -6.14 -23.38 6.72
C TYR A 83 -4.79 -23.57 6.01
N GLY A 84 -4.00 -24.56 6.43
CA GLY A 84 -2.78 -24.93 5.74
C GLY A 84 -3.02 -25.48 4.33
N ALA A 85 -4.11 -26.22 4.09
CA ALA A 85 -4.54 -26.63 2.77
C ALA A 85 -4.95 -25.41 1.93
N PHE A 86 -5.73 -24.49 2.51
CA PHE A 86 -6.13 -23.23 1.89
C PHE A 86 -4.91 -22.41 1.46
N GLN A 87 -3.95 -22.18 2.35
CA GLN A 87 -2.73 -21.40 2.04
C GLN A 87 -1.86 -22.03 0.93
N ARG A 88 -1.89 -23.35 0.80
CA ARG A 88 -1.18 -24.07 -0.27
C ARG A 88 -1.96 -24.15 -1.59
N GLY A 89 -3.17 -23.55 -1.65
CA GLY A 89 -4.02 -23.62 -2.84
C GLY A 89 -4.80 -24.93 -3.01
N HIS A 90 -4.78 -25.82 -2.01
CA HIS A 90 -5.56 -27.06 -2.03
C HIS A 90 -6.99 -26.83 -1.56
N TYR A 91 -7.74 -26.00 -2.30
CA TYR A 91 -9.03 -25.47 -1.87
C TYR A 91 -10.13 -26.53 -1.69
N ALA A 92 -10.18 -27.55 -2.56
CA ALA A 92 -11.14 -28.65 -2.41
C ALA A 92 -10.88 -29.45 -1.13
N THR A 93 -9.61 -29.67 -0.77
CA THR A 93 -9.22 -30.29 0.49
C THR A 93 -9.58 -29.42 1.68
N ALA A 94 -9.29 -28.11 1.60
CA ALA A 94 -9.65 -27.15 2.63
C ALA A 94 -11.18 -27.13 2.88
N PHE A 95 -11.96 -27.15 1.80
CA PHE A 95 -13.42 -27.20 1.86
C PHE A 95 -13.94 -28.49 2.56
N SER A 96 -13.43 -29.65 2.16
CA SER A 96 -13.81 -30.95 2.76
C SER A 96 -13.52 -30.97 4.26
N ILE A 97 -12.30 -30.57 4.66
CA ILE A 97 -11.90 -30.56 6.07
C ILE A 97 -12.72 -29.53 6.86
N ALA A 98 -12.93 -28.33 6.31
CA ALA A 98 -13.74 -27.30 6.98
C ALA A 98 -15.19 -27.76 7.17
N THR A 99 -15.79 -28.41 6.17
CA THR A 99 -17.14 -28.97 6.25
C THR A 99 -17.25 -30.05 7.34
N GLN A 100 -16.27 -30.95 7.38
CA GLN A 100 -16.21 -31.99 8.44
C GLN A 100 -16.12 -31.37 9.84
N ARG A 101 -15.25 -30.37 10.02
CA ARG A 101 -15.08 -29.71 11.33
C ARG A 101 -16.32 -28.95 11.78
N VAL A 102 -17.02 -28.31 10.85
CA VAL A 102 -18.28 -27.65 11.18
C VAL A 102 -19.34 -28.67 11.59
N SER A 103 -19.46 -29.82 10.92
CA SER A 103 -20.43 -30.85 11.25
C SER A 103 -20.17 -31.52 12.60
N GLU A 104 -18.89 -31.84 12.88
CA GLU A 104 -18.52 -32.59 14.10
C GLU A 104 -18.31 -31.67 15.32
N GLN A 105 -17.72 -30.47 15.14
CA GLN A 105 -17.22 -29.64 16.24
C GLN A 105 -17.88 -28.27 16.31
N LYS A 106 -18.70 -27.89 15.33
CA LYS A 106 -19.28 -26.53 15.17
C LYS A 106 -18.19 -25.44 15.18
N ASP A 107 -17.05 -25.73 14.58
CA ASP A 107 -15.84 -24.89 14.60
C ASP A 107 -16.09 -23.56 13.90
N VAL A 108 -15.91 -22.48 14.65
CA VAL A 108 -16.19 -21.11 14.20
C VAL A 108 -15.23 -20.67 13.11
N LYS A 109 -13.95 -21.05 13.20
CA LYS A 109 -12.95 -20.72 12.19
C LYS A 109 -13.18 -21.49 10.89
N ALA A 110 -13.62 -22.72 10.99
CA ALA A 110 -14.03 -23.50 9.82
C ALA A 110 -15.28 -22.91 9.14
N MET A 111 -16.24 -22.34 9.90
CA MET A 111 -17.36 -21.59 9.32
C MET A 111 -16.90 -20.37 8.54
N ALA A 112 -15.98 -19.56 9.12
CA ALA A 112 -15.41 -18.40 8.44
C ALA A 112 -14.66 -18.82 7.16
N LEU A 113 -13.89 -19.92 7.21
CA LEU A 113 -13.18 -20.44 6.04
C LEU A 113 -14.15 -20.93 4.94
N LEU A 114 -15.26 -21.60 5.29
CA LEU A 114 -16.29 -21.96 4.31
C LEU A 114 -16.89 -20.70 3.65
N GLY A 115 -17.16 -19.67 4.42
CA GLY A 115 -17.58 -18.37 3.89
C GLY A 115 -16.60 -17.80 2.87
N GLU A 116 -15.30 -17.86 3.16
CA GLU A 116 -14.24 -17.38 2.27
C GLU A 116 -14.15 -18.21 0.98
N LEU A 117 -14.23 -19.54 1.09
CA LEU A 117 -14.19 -20.43 -0.07
C LEU A 117 -15.39 -20.16 -1.01
N TYR A 118 -16.59 -20.01 -0.50
CA TYR A 118 -17.76 -19.66 -1.30
C TYR A 118 -17.69 -18.23 -1.88
N ALA A 119 -17.25 -17.24 -1.12
CA ALA A 119 -17.17 -15.84 -1.56
C ALA A 119 -16.21 -15.65 -2.74
N ASN A 120 -15.16 -16.47 -2.82
CA ASN A 120 -14.11 -16.39 -3.82
C ASN A 120 -14.19 -17.49 -4.89
N GLY A 121 -15.10 -18.46 -4.77
CA GLY A 121 -15.19 -19.59 -5.70
C GLY A 121 -13.96 -20.50 -5.66
N LEU A 122 -13.39 -20.73 -4.48
CA LEU A 122 -12.17 -21.50 -4.28
C LEU A 122 -12.48 -22.95 -3.90
N GLY A 123 -12.24 -23.88 -4.82
CA GLY A 123 -12.57 -25.30 -4.63
C GLY A 123 -14.04 -25.65 -4.63
N VAL A 124 -14.89 -24.65 -4.76
CA VAL A 124 -16.36 -24.74 -4.92
C VAL A 124 -16.82 -23.65 -5.86
N GLU A 125 -18.00 -23.78 -6.44
CA GLU A 125 -18.62 -22.70 -7.20
C GLU A 125 -18.89 -21.49 -6.30
N ARG A 126 -18.62 -20.30 -6.82
CA ARG A 126 -18.83 -19.04 -6.08
C ARG A 126 -20.32 -18.86 -5.76
N ASP A 127 -20.60 -18.60 -4.52
CA ASP A 127 -21.95 -18.37 -4.02
C ASP A 127 -21.93 -17.37 -2.86
N ASP A 128 -22.19 -16.11 -3.18
CA ASP A 128 -22.14 -15.01 -2.21
C ASP A 128 -23.23 -15.15 -1.13
N LYS A 129 -24.37 -15.79 -1.43
CA LYS A 129 -25.43 -16.05 -0.42
C LYS A 129 -24.98 -17.09 0.59
N LYS A 130 -24.43 -18.22 0.12
CA LYS A 130 -23.85 -19.24 1.03
C LYS A 130 -22.68 -18.68 1.82
N ALA A 131 -21.86 -17.82 1.20
CA ALA A 131 -20.79 -17.13 1.92
C ALA A 131 -21.36 -16.30 3.08
N ALA A 132 -22.41 -15.50 2.82
CA ALA A 132 -23.07 -14.71 3.85
C ALA A 132 -23.69 -15.57 4.96
N GLU A 133 -24.31 -16.71 4.62
CA GLU A 133 -24.84 -17.65 5.60
C GLU A 133 -23.73 -18.22 6.51
N TRP A 134 -22.61 -18.65 5.94
CA TRP A 134 -21.50 -19.20 6.71
C TRP A 134 -20.82 -18.15 7.59
N TYR A 135 -20.59 -16.95 7.06
CA TYR A 135 -20.10 -15.83 7.86
C TYR A 135 -21.09 -15.46 8.96
N GLY A 136 -22.40 -15.44 8.67
CA GLY A 136 -23.44 -15.17 9.66
C GLY A 136 -23.36 -16.12 10.86
N ARG A 137 -23.23 -17.42 10.60
CA ARG A 137 -23.07 -18.46 11.66
C ARG A 137 -21.79 -18.25 12.51
N ALA A 138 -20.69 -17.76 11.89
CA ALA A 138 -19.48 -17.42 12.61
C ALA A 138 -19.63 -16.11 13.42
N VAL A 139 -20.36 -15.13 12.88
CA VAL A 139 -20.70 -13.85 13.55
C VAL A 139 -21.51 -14.09 14.82
N GLU A 140 -22.53 -14.98 14.77
CA GLU A 140 -23.33 -15.37 15.94
C GLU A 140 -22.48 -15.91 17.09
N ARG A 141 -21.26 -16.39 16.78
CA ARG A 141 -20.28 -16.91 17.75
C ARG A 141 -19.16 -15.93 18.06
N GLY A 142 -19.29 -14.67 17.64
CA GLY A 142 -18.40 -13.59 17.96
C GLY A 142 -17.10 -13.52 17.13
N ASP A 143 -17.03 -14.21 15.98
CA ASP A 143 -15.84 -14.14 15.12
C ASP A 143 -15.73 -12.79 14.42
N ARG A 144 -14.74 -12.01 14.81
CA ARG A 144 -14.53 -10.65 14.28
C ARG A 144 -14.06 -10.61 12.82
N GLU A 145 -13.38 -11.65 12.34
CA GLU A 145 -12.96 -11.79 10.95
C GLU A 145 -14.20 -12.03 10.06
N ALA A 146 -15.10 -12.91 10.50
CA ALA A 146 -16.37 -13.14 9.82
C ALA A 146 -17.28 -11.89 9.86
N MET A 147 -17.29 -11.13 10.98
CA MET A 147 -18.00 -9.82 11.04
C MET A 147 -17.51 -8.87 9.96
N PHE A 148 -16.20 -8.76 9.80
CA PHE A 148 -15.61 -7.93 8.76
C PHE A 148 -15.95 -8.45 7.35
N ALA A 149 -15.80 -9.76 7.09
CA ALA A 149 -16.09 -10.35 5.80
C ALA A 149 -17.55 -10.21 5.38
N LEU A 150 -18.48 -10.49 6.32
CA LEU A 150 -19.93 -10.32 6.08
C LEU A 150 -20.27 -8.84 5.84
N ALA A 151 -19.70 -7.93 6.62
CA ALA A 151 -19.89 -6.50 6.42
C ALA A 151 -19.47 -6.05 5.01
N MET A 152 -18.34 -6.54 4.51
CA MET A 152 -17.87 -6.21 3.16
C MET A 152 -18.79 -6.76 2.07
N LEU A 153 -19.36 -7.97 2.24
CA LEU A 153 -20.35 -8.51 1.33
C LEU A 153 -21.63 -7.66 1.31
N GLN A 154 -22.11 -7.25 2.49
CA GLN A 154 -23.33 -6.46 2.64
C GLN A 154 -23.16 -5.04 2.09
N LEU A 155 -22.02 -4.39 2.35
CA LEU A 155 -21.71 -3.07 1.80
C LEU A 155 -21.58 -3.09 0.28
N ALA A 156 -21.11 -4.20 -0.30
CA ALA A 156 -21.03 -4.41 -1.72
C ALA A 156 -22.37 -4.88 -2.37
N GLY A 157 -23.42 -5.12 -1.58
CA GLY A 157 -24.70 -5.62 -2.06
C GLY A 157 -24.64 -7.05 -2.63
N ARG A 158 -23.61 -7.81 -2.26
CA ARG A 158 -23.36 -9.16 -2.81
C ARG A 158 -24.09 -10.28 -2.08
N ASP A 159 -24.61 -10.02 -0.89
CA ASP A 159 -25.42 -10.98 -0.10
C ASP A 159 -26.86 -11.18 -0.64
N GLY A 160 -27.19 -10.48 -1.74
CA GLY A 160 -28.51 -10.53 -2.37
C GLY A 160 -29.56 -9.61 -1.75
N GLY A 161 -29.15 -8.75 -0.82
CA GLY A 161 -29.98 -7.76 -0.15
C GLY A 161 -29.38 -6.35 -0.16
N SER A 162 -30.14 -5.37 0.31
CA SER A 162 -29.66 -3.99 0.56
C SER A 162 -29.39 -3.83 2.06
N ASN A 163 -28.38 -4.55 2.56
CA ASN A 163 -28.06 -4.63 3.99
C ASN A 163 -26.89 -3.71 4.41
N SER A 164 -26.65 -2.62 3.68
CA SER A 164 -25.48 -1.75 3.89
C SER A 164 -25.42 -1.17 5.31
N GLU A 165 -26.57 -0.84 5.91
CA GLU A 165 -26.61 -0.35 7.30
C GLU A 165 -26.19 -1.44 8.30
N GLN A 166 -26.61 -2.68 8.08
CA GLN A 166 -26.17 -3.81 8.90
C GLN A 166 -24.69 -4.09 8.71
N GLY A 167 -24.19 -4.01 7.48
CA GLY A 167 -22.77 -4.11 7.18
C GLY A 167 -21.94 -3.07 7.95
N ALA A 168 -22.40 -1.83 8.00
CA ALA A 168 -21.72 -0.78 8.78
C ALA A 168 -21.76 -1.05 10.30
N LYS A 169 -22.85 -1.58 10.83
CA LYS A 169 -22.93 -2.02 12.24
C LYS A 169 -21.98 -3.16 12.57
N LEU A 170 -21.82 -4.12 11.64
CA LEU A 170 -20.85 -5.19 11.77
C LEU A 170 -19.40 -4.67 11.73
N LEU A 171 -19.08 -3.72 10.82
CA LEU A 171 -17.77 -3.06 10.83
C LEU A 171 -17.50 -2.37 12.16
N ALA A 172 -18.49 -1.64 12.70
CA ALA A 172 -18.34 -0.96 13.98
C ALA A 172 -18.09 -1.95 15.12
N THR A 173 -18.75 -3.11 15.10
CA THR A 173 -18.55 -4.15 16.11
C THR A 173 -17.18 -4.80 15.97
N ALA A 174 -16.77 -5.17 14.75
CA ALA A 174 -15.46 -5.75 14.49
C ALA A 174 -14.34 -4.76 14.86
N ALA A 175 -14.48 -3.47 14.56
CA ALA A 175 -13.54 -2.43 14.94
C ALA A 175 -13.37 -2.30 16.46
N LYS A 176 -14.48 -2.34 17.22
CA LYS A 176 -14.46 -2.35 18.69
C LYS A 176 -13.74 -3.58 19.24
N LEU A 177 -13.82 -4.72 18.55
CA LEU A 177 -13.09 -5.95 18.88
C LEU A 177 -11.63 -5.93 18.40
N GLY A 178 -11.13 -4.78 17.92
CA GLY A 178 -9.75 -4.60 17.51
C GLY A 178 -9.41 -5.11 16.11
N HIS A 179 -10.40 -5.28 15.22
CA HIS A 179 -10.15 -5.64 13.84
C HIS A 179 -9.70 -4.38 13.05
N ALA A 180 -8.40 -4.29 12.73
CA ALA A 180 -7.79 -3.09 12.13
C ALA A 180 -8.42 -2.70 10.78
N SER A 181 -8.63 -3.67 9.88
CA SER A 181 -9.25 -3.40 8.57
C SER A 181 -10.72 -2.94 8.71
N ALA A 182 -11.45 -3.42 9.72
CA ALA A 182 -12.80 -2.95 9.98
C ALA A 182 -12.79 -1.50 10.48
N ALA A 183 -11.88 -1.15 11.39
CA ALA A 183 -11.71 0.23 11.85
C ALA A 183 -11.34 1.16 10.68
N TYR A 184 -10.42 0.76 9.82
CA TYR A 184 -10.05 1.53 8.63
C TYR A 184 -11.25 1.74 7.69
N ASN A 185 -11.98 0.68 7.32
CA ASN A 185 -13.13 0.79 6.43
C ASN A 185 -14.27 1.63 7.05
N LEU A 186 -14.53 1.50 8.35
CA LEU A 186 -15.48 2.35 9.04
C LEU A 186 -15.06 3.83 9.02
N GLY A 187 -13.75 4.10 9.21
CA GLY A 187 -13.18 5.43 9.06
C GLY A 187 -13.41 6.03 7.68
N LEU A 188 -13.27 5.23 6.61
CA LEU A 188 -13.58 5.67 5.25
C LEU A 188 -15.07 6.04 5.10
N LEU A 189 -15.99 5.27 5.67
CA LEU A 189 -17.42 5.60 5.63
C LEU A 189 -17.73 6.94 6.30
N TYR A 190 -17.03 7.28 7.40
CA TYR A 190 -17.15 8.61 8.02
C TYR A 190 -16.51 9.71 7.16
N LEU A 191 -15.44 9.44 6.43
CA LEU A 191 -14.87 10.42 5.49
C LEU A 191 -15.79 10.70 4.30
N GLU A 192 -16.45 9.67 3.77
CA GLU A 192 -17.35 9.78 2.61
C GLU A 192 -18.63 10.56 2.94
N GLY A 193 -19.15 10.40 4.15
CA GLY A 193 -20.37 11.07 4.57
C GLY A 193 -21.65 10.56 3.89
N ARG A 194 -21.61 9.40 3.22
CA ARG A 194 -22.78 8.86 2.48
C ARG A 194 -23.71 8.05 3.37
N MET A 195 -23.14 7.26 4.26
CA MET A 195 -23.88 6.35 5.16
C MET A 195 -24.06 6.95 6.55
N PHE A 196 -23.09 7.70 6.99
CA PHE A 196 -23.10 8.48 8.23
C PHE A 196 -22.82 9.93 7.90
N PRO A 197 -23.23 10.90 8.73
CA PRO A 197 -22.74 12.28 8.59
C PRO A 197 -21.22 12.31 8.58
N GLN A 198 -20.64 13.11 7.68
CA GLN A 198 -19.19 13.22 7.55
C GLN A 198 -18.56 13.68 8.87
N ASP A 199 -17.59 12.92 9.35
CA ASP A 199 -16.90 13.18 10.62
C ASP A 199 -15.42 12.81 10.53
N PHE A 200 -14.58 13.81 10.27
CA PHE A 200 -13.13 13.64 10.17
C PHE A 200 -12.49 13.30 11.52
N GLY A 201 -13.05 13.77 12.63
CA GLY A 201 -12.55 13.45 13.96
C GLY A 201 -12.71 11.97 14.28
N ARG A 202 -13.90 11.45 14.02
CA ARG A 202 -14.21 10.04 14.19
C ARG A 202 -13.41 9.15 13.24
N ALA A 203 -13.24 9.58 11.99
CA ALA A 203 -12.38 8.87 11.04
C ALA A 203 -10.92 8.82 11.53
N ALA A 204 -10.39 9.94 12.06
CA ALA A 204 -9.03 9.99 12.59
C ALA A 204 -8.83 9.07 13.81
N GLU A 205 -9.82 8.96 14.70
CA GLU A 205 -9.77 8.03 15.84
C GLU A 205 -9.71 6.57 15.37
N LEU A 206 -10.54 6.20 14.40
CA LEU A 206 -10.59 4.87 13.81
C LEU A 206 -9.30 4.52 13.07
N PHE A 207 -8.79 5.47 12.26
CA PHE A 207 -7.50 5.28 11.59
C PHE A 207 -6.34 5.18 12.59
N ARG A 208 -6.39 5.92 13.71
CA ARG A 208 -5.35 5.83 14.76
C ARG A 208 -5.29 4.43 15.36
N GLY A 209 -6.43 3.83 15.69
CA GLY A 209 -6.49 2.45 16.17
C GLY A 209 -5.93 1.45 15.17
N ALA A 210 -6.33 1.56 13.90
CA ALA A 210 -5.84 0.69 12.83
C ALA A 210 -4.35 0.91 12.52
N ALA A 211 -3.88 2.16 12.55
CA ALA A 211 -2.47 2.52 12.35
C ALA A 211 -1.56 1.99 13.46
N GLN A 212 -2.03 2.01 14.72
CA GLN A 212 -1.34 1.42 15.86
C GLN A 212 -1.25 -0.11 15.75
N ALA A 213 -2.27 -0.75 15.16
CA ALA A 213 -2.24 -2.17 14.82
C ALA A 213 -1.31 -2.49 13.62
N GLY A 214 -0.69 -1.48 13.02
CA GLY A 214 0.29 -1.64 11.94
C GLY A 214 -0.30 -1.64 10.54
N LEU A 215 -1.58 -1.31 10.34
CA LEU A 215 -2.20 -1.27 9.01
C LEU A 215 -1.66 -0.10 8.19
N PRO A 216 -0.93 -0.35 7.05
CA PRO A 216 -0.27 0.72 6.30
C PRO A 216 -1.24 1.72 5.66
N GLU A 217 -2.40 1.25 5.22
CA GLU A 217 -3.45 2.08 4.64
C GLU A 217 -3.99 3.08 5.66
N ALA A 218 -4.17 2.63 6.91
CA ALA A 218 -4.61 3.50 8.00
C ALA A 218 -3.52 4.49 8.43
N GLN A 219 -2.25 4.08 8.42
CA GLN A 219 -1.12 4.98 8.66
C GLN A 219 -1.06 6.09 7.61
N TYR A 220 -1.24 5.75 6.34
CA TYR A 220 -1.29 6.71 5.25
C TYR A 220 -2.50 7.65 5.36
N ALA A 221 -3.70 7.10 5.60
CA ALA A 221 -4.92 7.90 5.75
C ALA A 221 -4.82 8.89 6.93
N LEU A 222 -4.34 8.42 8.08
CA LEU A 222 -4.13 9.27 9.26
C LEU A 222 -3.06 10.35 8.99
N ALA A 223 -1.98 10.01 8.28
CA ALA A 223 -0.95 10.97 7.88
C ALA A 223 -1.54 12.08 7.02
N THR A 224 -2.44 11.76 6.11
CA THR A 224 -3.14 12.75 5.28
C THR A 224 -3.99 13.70 6.13
N LEU A 225 -4.72 13.17 7.11
CA LEU A 225 -5.51 13.99 8.03
C LEU A 225 -4.63 14.94 8.85
N TYR A 226 -3.49 14.47 9.37
CA TYR A 226 -2.53 15.33 10.08
C TYR A 226 -1.89 16.38 9.17
N LYS A 227 -1.57 16.02 7.92
CA LYS A 227 -1.02 16.96 6.93
C LYS A 227 -1.98 18.11 6.61
N GLU A 228 -3.27 17.79 6.53
CA GLU A 228 -4.33 18.74 6.17
C GLU A 228 -4.92 19.48 7.38
N GLY A 229 -4.83 18.91 8.58
CA GLY A 229 -5.49 19.43 9.79
C GLY A 229 -6.99 19.14 9.79
N ARG A 230 -7.42 18.01 9.20
CA ARG A 230 -8.83 17.62 9.11
C ARG A 230 -9.19 16.63 10.21
N GLY A 231 -10.09 17.00 11.12
CA GLY A 231 -10.48 16.18 12.27
C GLY A 231 -9.41 16.01 13.34
N VAL A 232 -8.21 16.52 13.08
CA VAL A 232 -7.06 16.57 13.99
C VAL A 232 -6.33 17.90 13.81
N ASN A 233 -5.57 18.34 14.80
CA ASN A 233 -4.68 19.48 14.62
C ASN A 233 -3.61 19.15 13.59
N LYS A 234 -3.30 20.10 12.71
CA LYS A 234 -2.25 19.94 11.70
C LYS A 234 -0.90 19.67 12.37
N ASP A 235 -0.29 18.53 12.00
CA ASP A 235 1.03 18.11 12.51
C ASP A 235 1.81 17.41 11.40
N LEU A 236 2.73 18.15 10.77
CA LEU A 236 3.56 17.61 9.69
C LEU A 236 4.59 16.59 10.20
N THR A 237 5.02 16.70 11.45
CA THR A 237 5.98 15.75 12.04
C THR A 237 5.33 14.40 12.25
N GLU A 238 4.14 14.37 12.82
CA GLU A 238 3.40 13.13 12.98
C GLU A 238 2.98 12.54 11.63
N ALA A 239 2.55 13.39 10.68
CA ALA A 239 2.25 12.94 9.31
C ALA A 239 3.45 12.23 8.67
N VAL A 240 4.65 12.84 8.72
CA VAL A 240 5.86 12.24 8.13
C VAL A 240 6.29 10.98 8.87
N ARG A 241 6.13 10.91 10.18
CA ARG A 241 6.38 9.69 10.97
C ARG A 241 5.49 8.52 10.51
N LEU A 242 4.20 8.79 10.30
CA LEU A 242 3.24 7.80 9.80
C LEU A 242 3.52 7.40 8.36
N LEU A 243 3.85 8.36 7.47
CA LEU A 243 4.26 8.09 6.10
C LEU A 243 5.52 7.20 6.04
N ALA A 244 6.50 7.47 6.90
CA ALA A 244 7.68 6.63 7.00
C ALA A 244 7.35 5.19 7.44
N ALA A 245 6.40 5.02 8.36
CA ALA A 245 5.94 3.70 8.80
C ALA A 245 5.21 2.95 7.67
N ALA A 246 4.23 3.59 7.02
CA ALA A 246 3.50 3.01 5.89
C ALA A 246 4.40 2.70 4.69
N SER A 247 5.39 3.56 4.42
CA SER A 247 6.39 3.37 3.35
C SER A 247 7.24 2.10 3.59
N ARG A 248 7.64 1.83 4.84
CA ARG A 248 8.35 0.59 5.21
C ARG A 248 7.47 -0.65 5.04
N ALA A 249 6.18 -0.52 5.30
CA ALA A 249 5.18 -1.57 5.08
C ALA A 249 4.71 -1.66 3.61
N ASP A 250 5.45 -1.05 2.69
CA ASP A 250 5.29 -1.16 1.25
C ASP A 250 4.05 -0.47 0.66
N ASN A 251 3.43 0.47 1.41
CA ASN A 251 2.38 1.34 0.88
C ASN A 251 2.97 2.29 -0.16
N THR A 252 2.47 2.22 -1.39
CA THR A 252 3.04 2.92 -2.54
C THR A 252 2.85 4.43 -2.46
N ASP A 253 1.68 4.90 -2.01
CA ASP A 253 1.39 6.32 -1.90
C ASP A 253 2.19 6.97 -0.76
N ALA A 254 2.34 6.25 0.35
CA ALA A 254 3.22 6.67 1.43
C ALA A 254 4.70 6.74 1.00
N GLN A 255 5.16 5.84 0.12
CA GLN A 255 6.52 5.89 -0.44
C GLN A 255 6.75 7.21 -1.22
N VAL A 256 5.75 7.64 -2.00
CA VAL A 256 5.83 8.90 -2.76
C VAL A 256 5.84 10.11 -1.82
N GLU A 257 4.89 10.18 -0.91
CA GLU A 257 4.76 11.31 0.02
C GLU A 257 5.97 11.43 0.96
N TYR A 258 6.46 10.29 1.47
CA TYR A 258 7.66 10.27 2.30
C TYR A 258 8.91 10.65 1.52
N ALA A 259 9.03 10.23 0.25
CA ALA A 259 10.12 10.66 -0.62
C ALA A 259 10.11 12.18 -0.82
N ILE A 260 8.94 12.81 -0.98
CA ILE A 260 8.81 14.26 -1.07
C ILE A 260 9.28 14.93 0.22
N ALA A 261 8.88 14.40 1.37
CA ALA A 261 9.33 14.92 2.67
C ALA A 261 10.85 14.84 2.82
N LEU A 262 11.47 13.74 2.41
CA LEU A 262 12.93 13.55 2.40
C LEU A 262 13.67 14.48 1.43
N PHE A 263 13.10 14.77 0.24
CA PHE A 263 13.70 15.74 -0.68
C PHE A 263 13.72 17.16 -0.12
N ASN A 264 12.63 17.53 0.57
CA ASN A 264 12.42 18.89 1.06
C ASN A 264 12.96 19.11 2.48
N GLY A 265 13.23 18.04 3.24
CA GLY A 265 13.56 18.13 4.67
C GLY A 265 12.39 18.67 5.49
N THR A 266 11.14 18.25 5.19
CA THR A 266 9.93 18.75 5.85
C THR A 266 9.40 17.77 6.89
N GLY A 267 8.62 18.28 7.87
CA GLY A 267 7.99 17.45 8.89
C GLY A 267 8.98 16.67 9.75
N GLY A 268 10.14 17.26 10.05
CA GLY A 268 11.18 16.60 10.83
C GLY A 268 11.97 15.52 10.12
N ALA A 269 11.70 15.27 8.82
CA ALA A 269 12.54 14.37 8.02
C ALA A 269 13.89 15.02 7.71
N GLU A 270 14.98 14.34 8.02
CA GLU A 270 16.30 14.73 7.55
C GLU A 270 16.35 14.61 6.03
N ARG A 271 16.91 15.65 5.36
CA ARG A 271 16.99 15.65 3.91
C ARG A 271 17.87 14.50 3.41
N ASN A 272 17.30 13.63 2.59
CA ASN A 272 17.99 12.47 2.02
C ASN A 272 17.49 12.19 0.60
N GLU A 273 18.11 12.87 -0.37
CA GLU A 273 17.72 12.75 -1.77
C GLU A 273 17.95 11.35 -2.34
N ARG A 274 18.97 10.62 -1.84
CA ARG A 274 19.26 9.26 -2.30
C ARG A 274 18.19 8.26 -1.86
N LEU A 275 17.76 8.33 -0.60
CA LEU A 275 16.68 7.49 -0.09
C LEU A 275 15.36 7.84 -0.80
N ALA A 276 15.06 9.12 -0.97
CA ALA A 276 13.89 9.59 -1.69
C ALA A 276 13.84 9.06 -3.12
N ALA A 277 14.96 9.12 -3.85
CA ALA A 277 15.05 8.55 -5.20
C ALA A 277 14.81 7.04 -5.23
N THR A 278 15.31 6.30 -4.23
CA THR A 278 15.07 4.86 -4.09
C THR A 278 13.59 4.55 -3.89
N LEU A 279 12.90 5.30 -3.03
CA LEU A 279 11.47 5.15 -2.78
C LEU A 279 10.63 5.48 -4.03
N LEU A 280 10.96 6.58 -4.72
CA LEU A 280 10.29 6.92 -5.97
C LEU A 280 10.48 5.85 -7.04
N ALA A 281 11.69 5.31 -7.19
CA ALA A 281 11.96 4.22 -8.13
C ALA A 281 11.17 2.95 -7.79
N LYS A 282 10.98 2.66 -6.49
CA LYS A 282 10.17 1.53 -6.03
C LYS A 282 8.69 1.74 -6.36
N ALA A 283 8.13 2.89 -6.03
CA ALA A 283 6.75 3.26 -6.31
C ALA A 283 6.46 3.35 -7.83
N ALA A 284 7.40 3.88 -8.62
CA ALA A 284 7.29 3.97 -10.07
C ALA A 284 7.19 2.58 -10.72
N ARG A 285 8.00 1.62 -10.26
CA ARG A 285 7.94 0.22 -10.72
C ARG A 285 6.62 -0.47 -10.36
N LYS A 286 5.92 -0.01 -9.32
CA LYS A 286 4.58 -0.48 -8.96
C LYS A 286 3.47 0.18 -9.77
N GLY A 287 3.81 1.06 -10.70
CA GLY A 287 2.85 1.71 -11.58
C GLY A 287 2.27 3.02 -11.06
N ASN A 288 2.80 3.59 -9.94
CA ASN A 288 2.31 4.89 -9.48
C ASN A 288 2.76 6.02 -10.43
N PRO A 289 1.82 6.73 -11.11
CA PRO A 289 2.18 7.68 -12.17
C PRO A 289 2.84 8.96 -11.61
N ILE A 290 2.52 9.35 -10.37
CA ILE A 290 3.16 10.49 -9.70
C ILE A 290 4.62 10.15 -9.40
N ALA A 291 4.89 8.93 -8.91
CA ALA A 291 6.26 8.46 -8.69
C ALA A 291 7.05 8.38 -9.99
N GLN A 292 6.45 7.90 -11.08
CA GLN A 292 7.06 7.83 -12.41
C GLN A 292 7.47 9.22 -12.92
N ASN A 293 6.58 10.20 -12.80
CA ASN A 293 6.88 11.58 -13.16
C ASN A 293 8.01 12.17 -12.32
N ARG A 294 7.94 12.02 -11.00
CA ARG A 294 8.99 12.52 -10.10
C ARG A 294 10.33 11.83 -10.31
N LEU A 295 10.32 10.53 -10.60
CA LEU A 295 11.53 9.77 -10.94
C LEU A 295 12.13 10.29 -12.25
N ALA A 296 11.32 10.57 -13.27
CA ALA A 296 11.78 11.17 -14.52
C ALA A 296 12.48 12.52 -14.27
N ASN A 297 11.86 13.38 -13.44
CA ASN A 297 12.44 14.69 -13.08
C ASN A 297 13.81 14.57 -12.41
N ILE A 298 13.96 13.68 -11.43
CA ILE A 298 15.25 13.52 -10.73
C ILE A 298 16.33 12.86 -11.60
N LEU A 299 15.94 11.97 -12.52
CA LEU A 299 16.85 11.37 -13.50
C LEU A 299 17.30 12.36 -14.56
N ALA A 300 16.45 13.30 -14.95
CA ALA A 300 16.80 14.35 -15.91
C ALA A 300 17.91 15.26 -15.40
N VAL A 301 17.94 15.54 -14.08
CA VAL A 301 18.89 16.51 -13.48
C VAL A 301 19.95 15.87 -12.57
N GLY A 302 19.85 14.57 -12.28
CA GLY A 302 20.82 13.86 -11.45
C GLY A 302 20.68 14.14 -9.94
N ARG A 303 19.45 14.32 -9.43
CA ARG A 303 19.24 14.57 -8.00
C ARG A 303 19.00 13.27 -7.21
N GLY A 304 19.91 12.97 -6.29
CA GLY A 304 19.86 11.74 -5.48
C GLY A 304 20.17 10.46 -6.27
N VAL A 305 20.29 10.55 -7.59
CA VAL A 305 20.68 9.50 -8.53
C VAL A 305 21.60 10.08 -9.58
N GLN A 306 22.34 9.24 -10.30
CA GLN A 306 23.06 9.67 -11.49
C GLN A 306 22.08 10.09 -12.59
N ALA A 307 22.34 11.20 -13.27
CA ALA A 307 21.54 11.65 -14.40
C ALA A 307 21.50 10.58 -15.51
N ASN A 308 20.31 10.31 -16.04
CA ASN A 308 20.11 9.35 -17.11
C ASN A 308 18.95 9.81 -18.00
N ALA A 309 19.29 10.39 -19.14
CA ALA A 309 18.32 10.97 -20.07
C ALA A 309 17.37 9.90 -20.67
N VAL A 310 17.88 8.72 -21.00
CA VAL A 310 17.06 7.62 -21.56
C VAL A 310 16.01 7.16 -20.54
N GLU A 311 16.42 6.92 -19.30
CA GLU A 311 15.49 6.54 -18.23
C GLU A 311 14.51 7.67 -17.88
N ALA A 312 14.96 8.94 -17.93
CA ALA A 312 14.07 10.10 -17.72
C ALA A 312 12.97 10.16 -18.79
N VAL A 313 13.33 10.01 -20.06
CA VAL A 313 12.39 9.96 -21.19
C VAL A 313 11.41 8.79 -21.02
N LYS A 314 11.93 7.59 -20.74
CA LYS A 314 11.09 6.39 -20.48
C LYS A 314 10.04 6.64 -19.41
N TRP A 315 10.45 7.07 -18.20
CA TRP A 315 9.51 7.25 -17.10
C TRP A 315 8.55 8.41 -17.34
N HIS A 316 8.97 9.46 -18.06
CA HIS A 316 8.09 10.54 -18.48
C HIS A 316 6.96 10.04 -19.40
N ILE A 317 7.30 9.25 -20.43
CA ILE A 317 6.30 8.65 -21.35
C ILE A 317 5.30 7.78 -20.59
N ILE A 318 5.78 6.94 -19.66
CA ILE A 318 4.92 6.06 -18.89
C ILE A 318 3.99 6.86 -17.96
N ALA A 319 4.52 7.88 -17.28
CA ALA A 319 3.73 8.78 -16.43
C ALA A 319 2.64 9.52 -17.21
N LYS A 320 2.98 9.99 -18.40
CA LYS A 320 2.04 10.67 -19.32
C LYS A 320 0.91 9.74 -19.77
N ALA A 321 1.23 8.48 -20.08
CA ALA A 321 0.23 7.45 -20.36
C ALA A 321 -0.64 7.11 -19.13
N GLY A 322 -0.09 7.29 -17.92
CA GLY A 322 -0.80 7.19 -16.64
C GLY A 322 -1.62 8.43 -16.27
N GLY A 323 -1.66 9.47 -17.14
CA GLY A 323 -2.45 10.68 -16.95
C GLY A 323 -1.74 11.83 -16.25
N VAL A 324 -0.42 11.75 -16.04
CA VAL A 324 0.38 12.83 -15.43
C VAL A 324 1.12 13.61 -16.50
N SER A 325 0.75 14.87 -16.71
CA SER A 325 1.40 15.79 -17.65
C SER A 325 2.46 16.63 -16.93
N ASP A 326 3.59 16.89 -17.63
CA ASP A 326 4.70 17.68 -17.10
C ASP A 326 5.41 18.42 -18.26
N ILE A 327 5.07 19.71 -18.44
CA ILE A 327 5.61 20.55 -19.52
C ILE A 327 7.15 20.67 -19.47
N PRO A 328 7.79 20.87 -18.32
CA PRO A 328 9.25 20.80 -18.19
C PRO A 328 9.88 19.52 -18.73
N LEU A 329 9.28 18.36 -18.45
CA LEU A 329 9.76 17.07 -18.97
C LEU A 329 9.47 16.90 -20.46
N ASP A 330 8.33 17.38 -20.98
CA ASP A 330 8.05 17.44 -22.43
C ASP A 330 9.16 18.25 -23.12
N THR A 331 9.52 19.43 -22.60
CA THR A 331 10.60 20.26 -23.10
C THR A 331 11.96 19.59 -22.99
N PHE A 332 12.24 18.93 -21.85
CA PHE A 332 13.46 18.15 -21.67
C PHE A 332 13.58 17.06 -22.73
N MET A 333 12.52 16.29 -22.98
CA MET A 333 12.49 15.23 -23.98
C MET A 333 12.73 15.76 -25.40
N GLN A 334 12.14 16.90 -25.75
CA GLN A 334 12.33 17.53 -27.07
C GLN A 334 13.78 17.96 -27.31
N LYS A 335 14.50 18.33 -26.26
CA LYS A 335 15.92 18.74 -26.33
C LYS A 335 16.90 17.58 -26.42
N GLN A 336 16.43 16.34 -26.22
CA GLN A 336 17.29 15.16 -26.33
C GLN A 336 17.59 14.81 -27.79
N THR A 337 18.69 14.11 -28.01
CA THR A 337 19.00 13.60 -29.36
C THR A 337 17.97 12.56 -29.82
N PRO A 338 17.77 12.37 -31.14
CA PRO A 338 16.86 11.33 -31.65
C PRO A 338 17.15 9.96 -31.03
N GLU A 339 18.42 9.57 -30.95
CA GLU A 339 18.85 8.28 -30.40
C GLU A 339 18.43 8.10 -28.92
N THR A 340 18.54 9.17 -28.12
CA THR A 340 18.12 9.16 -26.70
C THR A 340 16.60 9.02 -26.59
N ARG A 341 15.85 9.71 -27.43
CA ARG A 341 14.38 9.63 -27.46
C ARG A 341 13.92 8.23 -27.88
N ASP A 342 14.45 7.71 -28.98
CA ASP A 342 14.12 6.38 -29.48
C ASP A 342 14.44 5.27 -28.47
N ALA A 343 15.59 5.39 -27.78
CA ALA A 343 15.95 4.46 -26.70
C ALA A 343 14.97 4.54 -25.53
N GLY A 344 14.54 5.73 -25.13
CA GLY A 344 13.56 5.96 -24.08
C GLY A 344 12.17 5.40 -24.44
N GLU A 345 11.70 5.67 -25.64
CA GLU A 345 10.44 5.14 -26.20
C GLU A 345 10.45 3.63 -26.25
N LYS A 346 11.51 3.03 -26.79
CA LYS A 346 11.70 1.58 -26.81
C LYS A 346 11.67 0.96 -25.40
N ALA A 347 12.30 1.62 -24.45
CA ALA A 347 12.32 1.17 -23.05
C ALA A 347 10.95 1.33 -22.35
N ALA A 348 10.12 2.30 -22.77
CA ALA A 348 8.77 2.51 -22.27
C ALA A 348 7.75 1.50 -22.81
N LYS A 349 7.96 0.99 -24.03
CA LYS A 349 6.97 0.16 -24.76
C LYS A 349 6.39 -1.00 -23.95
N PRO A 350 7.18 -1.86 -23.26
CA PRO A 350 6.60 -2.98 -22.49
C PRO A 350 5.63 -2.52 -21.39
N TRP A 351 5.89 -1.34 -20.79
CA TRP A 351 5.02 -0.75 -19.78
C TRP A 351 3.73 -0.22 -20.36
N LEU A 352 3.78 0.40 -21.53
CA LEU A 352 2.60 0.90 -22.27
C LEU A 352 1.72 -0.25 -22.72
N ASP A 353 2.31 -1.32 -23.24
CA ASP A 353 1.59 -2.54 -23.65
C ASP A 353 0.87 -3.18 -22.45
N ALA A 354 1.53 -3.27 -21.29
CA ALA A 354 0.92 -3.77 -20.05
C ALA A 354 -0.24 -2.88 -19.56
N LEU A 355 -0.08 -1.54 -19.61
CA LEU A 355 -1.14 -0.59 -19.26
C LEU A 355 -2.35 -0.73 -20.17
N LYS A 356 -2.12 -0.93 -21.48
CA LYS A 356 -3.19 -1.15 -22.46
C LYS A 356 -3.95 -2.43 -22.17
N ALA A 357 -3.26 -3.55 -22.00
CA ALA A 357 -3.86 -4.83 -21.66
C ALA A 357 -4.69 -4.77 -20.38
N GLN A 358 -4.20 -4.04 -19.35
CA GLN A 358 -4.94 -3.85 -18.10
C GLN A 358 -6.22 -3.02 -18.28
N ARG A 359 -6.24 -2.05 -19.19
CA ARG A 359 -7.46 -1.26 -19.50
C ARG A 359 -8.48 -2.11 -20.24
N GLU A 360 -8.04 -2.90 -21.23
CA GLU A 360 -8.89 -3.80 -22.01
C GLU A 360 -9.53 -4.90 -21.15
N SER A 361 -8.85 -5.38 -20.12
CA SER A 361 -9.41 -6.38 -19.20
C SER A 361 -10.43 -5.83 -18.20
N ARG A 362 -10.57 -4.49 -18.10
CA ARG A 362 -11.52 -3.80 -17.20
C ARG A 362 -12.75 -3.24 -17.93
N SER A 363 -12.71 -3.19 -19.26
CA SER A 363 -13.84 -2.82 -20.13
C SER A 363 -14.72 -4.04 -20.47
#